data_df4a71a14f0e1dc9ed1a9408f03bbf62
#
_entry.id   df4a71a14f0e1dc9ed1a9408f03bbf62
#
_cell.length_a   1.000
_cell.length_b   1.000
_cell.length_c   1.000
_cell.angle_alpha   90.00
_cell.angle_beta   90.00
_cell.angle_gamma   90.00
#
_symmetry.space_group_name_H-M   'P 1'
#
loop_
_entity.id
_entity.type
_entity.pdbx_description
1 polymer ?
#
loop_
_entity_poly.entity_id
_entity_poly.type
_entity_poly.pdbx_seq_one_letter_code
_entity_poly.pdbx_strand_id
1 'polypeptide(L)'
;MLFRSTDHMFLAPDRLPVVRRMILAQTPAEEAAALAELGRVQQIDFEEILLAMDGLPVTVRLLDPPLHEFLPDQVSLAVEVAVGRERGEDVAERERVLRKVNDLHEANPMLGLRGVRLGIVKPGLYAMQEIGRAHV
;
A
#
# COMPACT_ATOMS: atom_id res chain seq x y z
N MET A 1 25.49 -9.90 2.26
CA MET A 1 24.61 -8.69 2.20
C MET A 1 23.27 -9.11 1.62
N LEU A 2 22.18 -8.86 2.32
CA LEU A 2 20.83 -9.10 1.84
C LEU A 2 20.21 -7.78 1.36
N PHE A 3 19.60 -7.79 0.18
CA PHE A 3 18.79 -6.70 -0.33
C PHE A 3 17.31 -7.11 -0.25
N ARG A 4 16.49 -6.33 0.45
CA ARG A 4 15.07 -6.61 0.59
C ARG A 4 14.22 -5.40 0.22
N SER A 5 13.25 -5.60 -0.68
CA SER A 5 12.25 -4.61 -1.03
C SER A 5 11.00 -4.81 -0.16
N THR A 6 10.49 -3.73 0.41
CA THR A 6 9.24 -3.76 1.18
C THR A 6 8.00 -3.92 0.30
N ASP A 7 8.12 -3.75 -1.01
CA ASP A 7 7.01 -3.87 -1.97
C ASP A 7 6.34 -5.24 -1.90
N HIS A 8 7.15 -6.31 -1.86
CA HIS A 8 6.63 -7.69 -1.73
C HIS A 8 5.95 -7.95 -0.39
N MET A 9 6.37 -7.27 0.68
CA MET A 9 5.73 -7.38 1.99
C MET A 9 4.31 -6.82 1.93
N PHE A 10 4.11 -5.68 1.24
CA PHE A 10 2.80 -5.04 1.13
C PHE A 10 1.87 -5.69 0.11
N LEU A 11 2.41 -6.39 -0.89
CA LEU A 11 1.64 -7.11 -1.89
C LEU A 11 1.19 -8.51 -1.42
N ALA A 12 1.60 -8.95 -0.24
CA ALA A 12 1.15 -10.23 0.31
C ALA A 12 -0.38 -10.26 0.45
N PRO A 13 -1.04 -11.39 0.14
CA PRO A 13 -2.50 -11.50 0.10
C PRO A 13 -3.19 -11.14 1.41
N ASP A 14 -2.56 -11.39 2.54
CA ASP A 14 -3.03 -11.07 3.89
C ASP A 14 -2.89 -9.59 4.25
N ARG A 15 -2.00 -8.86 3.59
CA ARG A 15 -1.67 -7.46 3.86
C ARG A 15 -2.29 -6.48 2.89
N LEU A 16 -2.46 -6.91 1.66
CA LEU A 16 -3.03 -6.08 0.59
C LEU A 16 -4.37 -5.41 0.98
N PRO A 17 -5.30 -6.06 1.70
CA PRO A 17 -6.52 -5.40 2.17
C PRO A 17 -6.27 -4.21 3.10
N VAL A 18 -5.24 -4.29 3.97
CA VAL A 18 -4.88 -3.19 4.89
C VAL A 18 -4.25 -2.04 4.13
N VAL A 19 -3.38 -2.33 3.17
CA VAL A 19 -2.80 -1.32 2.27
C VAL A 19 -3.89 -0.60 1.49
N ARG A 20 -4.86 -1.33 0.94
CA ARG A 20 -6.02 -0.75 0.25
C ARG A 20 -6.85 0.14 1.17
N ARG A 21 -7.11 -0.27 2.42
CA ARG A 21 -7.79 0.59 3.41
C ARG A 21 -7.03 1.89 3.66
N MET A 22 -5.71 1.85 3.78
CA MET A 22 -4.89 3.04 3.92
C MET A 22 -5.02 3.99 2.71
N ILE A 23 -4.97 3.45 1.49
CA ILE A 23 -5.07 4.24 0.25
C ILE A 23 -6.47 4.86 0.11
N LEU A 24 -7.51 4.10 0.47
CA LEU A 24 -8.91 4.48 0.33
C LEU A 24 -9.45 5.28 1.53
N ALA A 25 -8.67 5.45 2.59
CA ALA A 25 -9.06 6.19 3.79
C ALA A 25 -9.56 7.60 3.43
N GLN A 26 -10.67 7.99 4.04
CA GLN A 26 -11.28 9.30 3.83
C GLN A 26 -10.91 10.27 4.94
N THR A 27 -10.56 9.76 6.10
CA THR A 27 -10.19 10.55 7.26
C THR A 27 -8.76 10.26 7.71
N PRO A 28 -8.07 11.26 8.29
CA PRO A 28 -6.74 11.04 8.86
C PRO A 28 -6.72 9.95 9.95
N ALA A 29 -7.82 9.77 10.68
CA ALA A 29 -7.94 8.75 11.71
C ALA A 29 -7.96 7.32 11.12
N GLU A 30 -8.70 7.11 10.04
CA GLU A 30 -8.72 5.83 9.31
C GLU A 30 -7.35 5.49 8.72
N GLU A 31 -6.69 6.50 8.13
CA GLU A 31 -5.33 6.34 7.59
C GLU A 31 -4.34 5.97 8.70
N ALA A 32 -4.37 6.67 9.83
CA ALA A 32 -3.50 6.40 10.97
C ALA A 32 -3.73 4.99 11.56
N ALA A 33 -4.97 4.54 11.65
CA ALA A 33 -5.29 3.20 12.11
C ALA A 33 -4.74 2.11 11.16
N ALA A 34 -4.89 2.29 9.86
CA ALA A 34 -4.35 1.37 8.86
C ALA A 34 -2.81 1.35 8.86
N LEU A 35 -2.16 2.52 8.99
CA LEU A 35 -0.71 2.63 9.11
C LEU A 35 -0.19 1.94 10.39
N ALA A 36 -0.89 2.08 11.52
CA ALA A 36 -0.51 1.41 12.76
C ALA A 36 -0.61 -0.13 12.66
N GLU A 37 -1.60 -0.63 11.93
CA GLU A 37 -1.74 -2.06 11.65
C GLU A 37 -0.62 -2.57 10.75
N LEU A 38 -0.34 -1.85 9.66
CA LEU A 38 0.77 -2.18 8.75
C LEU A 38 2.13 -2.13 9.45
N GLY A 39 2.34 -1.13 10.33
CA GLY A 39 3.57 -0.98 11.08
C GLY A 39 3.86 -2.17 11.98
N ARG A 40 2.85 -2.69 12.67
CA ARG A 40 3.00 -3.89 13.53
C ARG A 40 3.39 -5.13 12.74
N VAL A 41 2.76 -5.35 11.60
CA VAL A 41 3.06 -6.49 10.75
C VAL A 41 4.46 -6.37 10.13
N GLN A 42 4.80 -5.18 9.66
CA GLN A 42 6.12 -4.90 9.08
C GLN A 42 7.24 -5.02 10.12
N GLN A 43 6.99 -4.65 11.36
CA GLN A 43 7.95 -4.81 12.46
C GLN A 43 8.31 -6.28 12.66
N ILE A 44 7.32 -7.17 12.70
CA ILE A 44 7.55 -8.62 12.82
C ILE A 44 8.44 -9.13 11.68
N ASP A 45 8.15 -8.72 10.44
CA ASP A 45 8.95 -9.13 9.28
C ASP A 45 10.40 -8.65 9.38
N PHE A 46 10.61 -7.42 9.85
CA PHE A 46 11.97 -6.89 10.01
C PHE A 46 12.71 -7.59 11.14
N GLU A 47 12.05 -7.86 12.27
CA GLU A 47 12.65 -8.62 13.37
C GLU A 47 13.13 -10.00 12.89
N GLU A 48 12.30 -10.73 12.14
CA GLU A 48 12.68 -12.03 11.58
C GLU A 48 13.86 -11.94 10.61
N ILE A 49 13.85 -10.95 9.70
CA ILE A 49 14.94 -10.76 8.73
C ILE A 49 16.23 -10.37 9.43
N LEU A 50 16.18 -9.45 10.40
CA LEU A 50 17.35 -8.95 11.09
C LEU A 50 17.95 -10.00 12.02
N LEU A 51 17.11 -10.81 12.68
CA LEU A 51 17.55 -11.96 13.46
C LEU A 51 18.25 -13.00 12.57
N ALA A 52 17.69 -13.30 11.40
CA ALA A 52 18.31 -14.24 10.45
C ALA A 52 19.62 -13.72 9.86
N MET A 53 19.82 -12.41 9.84
CA MET A 53 21.00 -11.72 9.30
C MET A 53 21.89 -11.14 10.38
N ASP A 54 21.80 -11.63 11.60
CA ASP A 54 22.59 -11.11 12.74
C ASP A 54 24.09 -11.04 12.40
N GLY A 55 24.69 -9.89 12.66
CA GLY A 55 26.09 -9.59 12.30
C GLY A 55 26.36 -9.35 10.81
N LEU A 56 25.35 -9.41 9.94
CA LEU A 56 25.49 -9.20 8.50
C LEU A 56 24.75 -7.93 8.03
N PRO A 57 25.29 -7.23 7.01
CA PRO A 57 24.63 -6.02 6.50
C PRO A 57 23.35 -6.34 5.75
N VAL A 58 22.27 -5.61 6.08
CA VAL A 58 20.97 -5.66 5.40
C VAL A 58 20.66 -4.30 4.78
N THR A 59 20.33 -4.29 3.50
CA THR A 59 19.85 -3.09 2.81
C THR A 59 18.34 -3.22 2.59
N VAL A 60 17.57 -2.30 3.16
CA VAL A 60 16.11 -2.23 3.02
C VAL A 60 15.75 -1.13 2.04
N ARG A 61 14.99 -1.46 0.99
CA ARG A 61 14.37 -0.47 0.11
C ARG A 61 12.98 -0.16 0.65
N LEU A 62 12.73 1.12 0.92
CA LEU A 62 11.39 1.61 1.29
C LEU A 62 10.41 1.44 0.13
N LEU A 63 9.12 1.55 0.41
CA LEU A 63 8.06 1.42 -0.58
C LEU A 63 8.27 2.37 -1.77
N ASP A 64 8.39 1.81 -2.98
CA ASP A 64 8.67 2.56 -4.20
C ASP A 64 7.53 2.52 -5.24
N PRO A 65 6.74 1.42 -5.40
CA PRO A 65 5.69 1.40 -6.40
C PRO A 65 4.64 2.50 -6.21
N PRO A 66 4.05 3.01 -7.32
CA PRO A 66 2.93 3.92 -7.22
C PRO A 66 1.73 3.27 -6.51
N LEU A 67 0.93 4.07 -5.80
CA LEU A 67 -0.19 3.54 -5.01
C LEU A 67 -1.24 2.80 -5.83
N HIS A 68 -1.40 3.13 -7.12
CA HIS A 68 -2.38 2.45 -7.97
C HIS A 68 -2.08 0.96 -8.18
N GLU A 69 -0.82 0.52 -8.04
CA GLU A 69 -0.46 -0.90 -8.17
C GLU A 69 -1.04 -1.79 -7.06
N PHE A 70 -1.40 -1.21 -5.93
CA PHE A 70 -2.05 -1.93 -4.82
C PHE A 70 -3.57 -2.01 -4.99
N LEU A 71 -4.14 -1.24 -5.89
CA LEU A 71 -5.58 -1.18 -6.14
C LEU A 71 -5.99 -2.21 -7.20
N PRO A 72 -7.29 -2.58 -7.26
CA PRO A 72 -7.80 -3.42 -8.32
C PRO A 72 -7.57 -2.85 -9.71
N ASP A 73 -7.50 -3.72 -10.72
CA ASP A 73 -7.41 -3.30 -12.11
C ASP A 73 -8.62 -2.43 -12.52
N GLN A 74 -8.33 -1.29 -13.14
CA GLN A 74 -9.31 -0.28 -13.52
C GLN A 74 -10.41 -0.84 -14.45
N VAL A 75 -10.00 -1.62 -15.46
CA VAL A 75 -10.92 -2.15 -16.47
C VAL A 75 -11.83 -3.20 -15.85
N SER A 76 -11.26 -4.14 -15.10
CA SER A 76 -12.02 -5.19 -14.42
C SER A 76 -13.04 -4.59 -13.45
N LEU A 77 -12.64 -3.60 -12.67
CA LEU A 77 -13.53 -2.93 -11.72
C LEU A 77 -14.64 -2.13 -12.43
N ALA A 78 -14.34 -1.48 -13.55
CA ALA A 78 -15.35 -0.78 -14.35
C ALA A 78 -16.39 -1.75 -14.93
N VAL A 79 -15.97 -2.93 -15.38
CA VAL A 79 -16.87 -3.99 -15.85
C VAL A 79 -17.74 -4.52 -14.71
N GLU A 80 -17.17 -4.78 -13.53
CA GLU A 80 -17.92 -5.22 -12.35
C GLU A 80 -19.00 -4.21 -11.93
N VAL A 81 -18.67 -2.91 -11.97
CA VAL A 81 -19.64 -1.83 -11.68
C VAL A 81 -20.76 -1.81 -12.71
N ALA A 82 -20.45 -1.90 -14.00
CA ALA A 82 -21.44 -1.89 -15.07
C ALA A 82 -22.38 -3.10 -14.98
N VAL A 83 -21.85 -4.30 -14.81
CA VAL A 83 -22.65 -5.54 -14.66
C VAL A 83 -23.48 -5.51 -13.39
N GLY A 84 -22.93 -5.03 -12.27
CA GLY A 84 -23.66 -4.91 -11.01
C GLY A 84 -24.86 -3.95 -11.13
N ARG A 85 -24.69 -2.81 -11.82
CA ARG A 85 -25.78 -1.88 -12.11
C ARG A 85 -26.91 -2.53 -12.92
N GLU A 86 -26.57 -3.28 -13.97
CA GLU A 86 -27.58 -3.98 -14.78
C GLU A 86 -28.34 -5.05 -13.98
N ARG A 87 -27.69 -5.67 -13.01
CA ARG A 87 -28.29 -6.65 -12.11
C ARG A 87 -29.07 -6.03 -10.94
N GLY A 88 -29.05 -4.70 -10.79
CA GLY A 88 -29.69 -4.01 -9.67
C GLY A 88 -28.97 -4.21 -8.32
N GLU A 89 -27.71 -4.59 -8.33
CA GLU A 89 -26.88 -4.73 -7.14
C GLU A 89 -26.47 -3.36 -6.60
N ASP A 90 -26.21 -3.26 -5.28
CA ASP A 90 -25.57 -2.08 -4.72
C ASP A 90 -24.10 -2.03 -5.13
N VAL A 91 -23.76 -1.07 -5.96
CA VAL A 91 -22.41 -0.86 -6.48
C VAL A 91 -21.70 0.37 -5.92
N ALA A 92 -22.31 1.07 -4.96
CA ALA A 92 -21.82 2.36 -4.45
C ALA A 92 -20.36 2.29 -3.96
N GLU A 93 -20.01 1.23 -3.24
CA GLU A 93 -18.65 1.03 -2.75
C GLU A 93 -17.65 0.78 -3.89
N ARG A 94 -18.01 -0.08 -4.86
CA ARG A 94 -17.18 -0.35 -6.05
C ARG A 94 -16.98 0.91 -6.89
N GLU A 95 -18.01 1.73 -7.04
CA GLU A 95 -17.89 3.02 -7.73
C GLU A 95 -16.96 4.00 -7.00
N ARG A 96 -16.99 4.01 -5.68
CA ARG A 96 -16.08 4.81 -4.87
C ARG A 96 -14.63 4.39 -5.10
N VAL A 97 -14.37 3.07 -5.06
CA VAL A 97 -13.05 2.52 -5.35
C VAL A 97 -12.62 2.86 -6.78
N LEU A 98 -13.51 2.70 -7.76
CA LEU A 98 -13.22 3.01 -9.16
C LEU A 98 -12.83 4.48 -9.37
N ARG A 99 -13.55 5.42 -8.72
CA ARG A 99 -13.16 6.83 -8.76
C ARG A 99 -11.75 7.04 -8.23
N LYS A 100 -11.42 6.43 -7.10
CA LYS A 100 -10.08 6.55 -6.51
C LYS A 100 -8.99 5.91 -7.38
N VAL A 101 -9.28 4.78 -8.01
CA VAL A 101 -8.38 4.14 -8.99
C VAL A 101 -8.13 5.10 -10.16
N ASN A 102 -9.17 5.72 -10.70
CA ASN A 102 -9.06 6.68 -11.79
C ASN A 102 -8.24 7.91 -11.40
N ASP A 103 -8.44 8.44 -10.19
CA ASP A 103 -7.70 9.61 -9.68
C ASP A 103 -6.19 9.31 -9.51
N LEU A 104 -5.84 8.08 -9.17
CA LEU A 104 -4.46 7.66 -8.96
C LEU A 104 -3.81 7.05 -10.21
N HIS A 105 -4.61 6.77 -11.25
CA HIS A 105 -4.11 6.18 -12.48
C HIS A 105 -3.21 7.15 -13.24
N GLU A 106 -2.03 6.66 -13.62
CA GLU A 106 -1.07 7.41 -14.44
C GLU A 106 -0.78 6.65 -15.73
N ALA A 107 -0.73 7.36 -16.84
CA ALA A 107 -0.34 6.79 -18.13
C ALA A 107 1.12 6.31 -18.13
N ASN A 108 1.97 6.94 -17.34
CA ASN A 108 3.35 6.52 -17.12
C ASN A 108 3.59 6.25 -15.63
N PRO A 109 3.75 4.98 -15.20
CA PRO A 109 3.99 4.61 -13.81
C PRO A 109 5.22 5.27 -13.19
N MET A 110 6.22 5.63 -14.00
CA MET A 110 7.44 6.30 -13.54
C MET A 110 7.20 7.73 -13.06
N LEU A 111 6.10 8.35 -13.47
CA LEU A 111 5.73 9.74 -13.13
C LEU A 111 4.66 9.82 -12.03
N GLY A 112 4.09 8.71 -11.59
CA GLY A 112 3.01 8.64 -10.60
C GLY A 112 3.42 9.04 -9.19
N LEU A 113 2.47 8.88 -8.24
CA LEU A 113 2.67 9.09 -6.80
C LEU A 113 3.57 8.00 -6.22
N ARG A 114 4.87 8.23 -6.27
CA ARG A 114 5.90 7.34 -5.74
C ARG A 114 7.07 8.15 -5.15
N GLY A 115 7.92 7.50 -4.36
CA GLY A 115 9.13 8.10 -3.78
C GLY A 115 8.81 9.39 -3.02
N VAL A 116 9.55 10.45 -3.28
CA VAL A 116 9.41 11.74 -2.59
C VAL A 116 7.99 12.32 -2.72
N ARG A 117 7.35 12.19 -3.88
CA ARG A 117 5.96 12.67 -4.07
C ARG A 117 4.99 11.95 -3.14
N LEU A 118 5.14 10.64 -3.01
CA LEU A 118 4.36 9.84 -2.09
C LEU A 118 4.61 10.25 -0.63
N GLY A 119 5.86 10.50 -0.28
CA GLY A 119 6.25 10.97 1.06
C GLY A 119 5.65 12.32 1.45
N ILE A 120 5.45 13.22 0.48
CA ILE A 120 4.80 14.52 0.71
C ILE A 120 3.28 14.33 0.92
N VAL A 121 2.64 13.49 0.11
CA VAL A 121 1.17 13.28 0.16
C VAL A 121 0.77 12.36 1.31
N LYS A 122 1.63 11.40 1.67
CA LYS A 122 1.42 10.41 2.73
C LYS A 122 2.63 10.39 3.70
N PRO A 123 2.88 11.45 4.47
CA PRO A 123 4.08 11.56 5.31
C PRO A 123 4.18 10.46 6.37
N GLY A 124 3.05 9.97 6.87
CA GLY A 124 3.01 8.88 7.85
C GLY A 124 3.52 7.53 7.33
N LEU A 125 3.49 7.30 6.02
CA LEU A 125 3.88 6.02 5.42
C LEU A 125 5.38 5.74 5.61
N TYR A 126 6.24 6.66 5.23
CA TYR A 126 7.69 6.47 5.38
C TYR A 126 8.15 6.58 6.82
N ALA A 127 7.50 7.42 7.64
CA ALA A 127 7.74 7.46 9.06
C ALA A 127 7.45 6.10 9.73
N MET A 128 6.35 5.45 9.36
CA MET A 128 6.00 4.10 9.84
C MET A 128 7.06 3.06 9.41
N GLN A 129 7.52 3.11 8.16
CA GLN A 129 8.55 2.19 7.67
C GLN A 129 9.90 2.38 8.36
N GLU A 130 10.28 3.63 8.67
CA GLU A 130 11.50 3.96 9.39
C GLU A 130 11.47 3.46 10.82
N ILE A 131 10.36 3.64 11.55
CA ILE A 131 10.18 3.14 12.92
C ILE A 131 10.25 1.62 12.94
N GLY A 132 9.60 0.94 12.02
CA GLY A 132 9.68 -0.53 11.92
C GLY A 132 11.10 -1.06 11.73
N ARG A 133 11.99 -0.25 11.14
CA ARG A 133 13.40 -0.59 10.95
C ARG A 133 14.27 -0.31 12.19
N ALA A 134 13.89 0.67 13.00
CA ALA A 134 14.73 1.17 14.10
C ALA A 134 14.58 0.39 15.42
N HIS A 135 13.56 -0.45 15.55
CA HIS A 135 13.27 -1.20 16.78
C HIS A 135 13.80 -2.65 16.70
N VAL A 136 15.13 -2.79 16.59
CA VAL A 136 15.80 -4.08 16.75
C VAL A 136 16.94 -3.95 17.74
#